data_c0e6d0f1de0117fefea194087e1e4265
#
_entry.id   c0e6d0f1de0117fefea194087e1e4265
#
_cell.length_a   1.000
_cell.length_b   1.000
_cell.length_c   1.000
_cell.angle_alpha   90.00
_cell.angle_beta   90.00
_cell.angle_gamma   90.00
#
_symmetry.space_group_name_H-M   'P 1'
#
loop_
_entity.id
_entity.type
_entity.pdbx_description
1 polymer ?
#
loop_
_entity_poly.entity_id
_entity_poly.type
_entity_poly.pdbx_seq_one_letter_code
_entity_poly.pdbx_strand_id
1 'polypeptide(L)'
;MTDDLRLRPVREDDLVEFFVHQLDPEANRMAAFGAEDPTDRRAFAAHWVRILTGPENLARTVTVDDTVVGHVLAFPVDDAFEVSYWIDRPHWGRGYATRALATLLREVTRRPLFARTATDNAASLTVLRRCGFVVRGTDRAYAPGRGHEIDEYVLELPPSPGTDPA
;
A
#
# COMPACT_ATOMS: atom_id res chain seq x y z
N MET A 1 18.93 -15.94 -10.48
CA MET A 1 18.31 -14.88 -11.31
C MET A 1 17.46 -13.97 -10.44
N THR A 2 17.68 -12.69 -10.53
CA THR A 2 16.86 -11.69 -9.83
C THR A 2 15.60 -11.44 -10.63
N ASP A 3 14.45 -11.55 -9.99
CA ASP A 3 13.17 -11.23 -10.62
C ASP A 3 13.14 -9.75 -11.06
N ASP A 4 12.67 -9.49 -12.27
CA ASP A 4 12.56 -8.14 -12.84
C ASP A 4 11.30 -7.44 -12.31
N LEU A 5 11.43 -6.80 -11.15
CA LEU A 5 10.34 -6.03 -10.56
C LEU A 5 10.35 -4.60 -11.09
N ARG A 6 9.20 -4.17 -11.60
CA ARG A 6 9.01 -2.81 -12.12
C ARG A 6 7.74 -2.17 -11.58
N LEU A 7 7.76 -0.84 -11.50
CA LEU A 7 6.59 -0.01 -11.31
C LEU A 7 6.26 0.69 -12.64
N ARG A 8 4.99 0.72 -12.98
CA ARG A 8 4.50 1.47 -14.13
C ARG A 8 3.14 2.11 -13.84
N PRO A 9 2.70 3.10 -14.63
CA PRO A 9 1.36 3.65 -14.48
C PRO A 9 0.29 2.55 -14.56
N VAL A 10 -0.77 2.72 -13.78
CA VAL A 10 -1.91 1.78 -13.77
C VAL A 10 -2.64 1.85 -15.11
N ARG A 11 -2.96 0.69 -15.67
CA ARG A 11 -3.77 0.53 -16.90
C ARG A 11 -5.15 0.00 -16.52
N GLU A 12 -6.10 0.21 -17.41
CA GLU A 12 -7.46 -0.29 -17.21
C GLU A 12 -7.50 -1.81 -17.00
N ASP A 13 -6.72 -2.55 -17.79
CA ASP A 13 -6.62 -4.02 -17.67
C ASP A 13 -6.08 -4.48 -16.32
N ASP A 14 -5.25 -3.67 -15.65
CA ASP A 14 -4.71 -4.00 -14.34
C ASP A 14 -5.80 -4.07 -13.27
N LEU A 15 -6.86 -3.29 -13.44
CA LEU A 15 -7.97 -3.25 -12.46
C LEU A 15 -8.69 -4.59 -12.37
N VAL A 16 -8.73 -5.36 -13.44
CA VAL A 16 -9.27 -6.73 -13.44
C VAL A 16 -8.43 -7.61 -12.50
N GLU A 17 -7.11 -7.52 -12.61
CA GLU A 17 -6.19 -8.26 -11.74
C GLU A 17 -6.29 -7.80 -10.28
N PHE A 18 -6.33 -6.48 -10.05
CA PHE A 18 -6.47 -5.93 -8.69
C PHE A 18 -7.77 -6.37 -8.02
N PHE A 19 -8.85 -6.45 -8.77
CA PHE A 19 -10.11 -6.95 -8.25
C PHE A 19 -10.00 -8.43 -7.85
N VAL A 20 -9.38 -9.26 -8.67
CA VAL A 20 -9.13 -10.68 -8.36
C VAL A 20 -8.27 -10.81 -7.11
N HIS A 21 -7.20 -9.99 -7.00
CA HIS A 21 -6.32 -9.99 -5.82
C HIS A 21 -7.08 -9.71 -4.52
N GLN A 22 -8.02 -8.76 -4.53
CA GLN A 22 -8.78 -8.42 -3.32
C GLN A 22 -9.87 -9.44 -2.95
N LEU A 23 -10.17 -10.41 -3.81
CA LEU A 23 -11.11 -11.49 -3.48
C LEU A 23 -10.53 -12.50 -2.49
N ASP A 24 -9.23 -12.52 -2.30
CA ASP A 24 -8.57 -13.47 -1.39
C ASP A 24 -8.92 -13.14 0.08
N PRO A 25 -9.60 -14.06 0.81
CA PRO A 25 -10.02 -13.80 2.19
C PRO A 25 -8.85 -13.60 3.15
N GLU A 26 -7.74 -14.32 2.97
CA GLU A 26 -6.57 -14.20 3.83
C GLU A 26 -5.87 -12.85 3.62
N ALA A 27 -5.77 -12.39 2.36
CA ALA A 27 -5.22 -11.08 2.06
C ALA A 27 -6.06 -9.96 2.70
N ASN A 28 -7.39 -10.06 2.65
CA ASN A 28 -8.29 -9.11 3.30
C ASN A 28 -8.15 -9.13 4.82
N ARG A 29 -8.03 -10.31 5.41
CA ARG A 29 -7.82 -10.47 6.85
C ARG A 29 -6.51 -9.79 7.28
N MET A 30 -5.43 -10.01 6.54
CA MET A 30 -4.12 -9.41 6.85
C MET A 30 -4.11 -7.91 6.64
N ALA A 31 -4.70 -7.42 5.55
CA ALA A 31 -4.81 -5.99 5.29
C ALA A 31 -5.71 -5.28 6.31
N ALA A 32 -6.71 -5.98 6.81
CA ALA A 32 -7.65 -5.55 7.85
C ALA A 32 -8.55 -4.37 7.44
N PHE A 33 -7.99 -3.28 6.96
CA PHE A 33 -8.67 -2.03 6.63
C PHE A 33 -8.99 -1.88 5.14
N GLY A 34 -9.15 -2.97 4.42
CA GLY A 34 -9.53 -2.98 3.01
C GLY A 34 -11.01 -2.70 2.76
N ALA A 35 -11.51 -3.15 1.61
CA ALA A 35 -12.90 -2.95 1.21
C ALA A 35 -13.88 -3.60 2.21
N GLU A 36 -15.01 -2.92 2.43
CA GLU A 36 -16.09 -3.44 3.28
C GLU A 36 -16.67 -4.73 2.71
N ASP A 37 -16.94 -4.75 1.41
CA ASP A 37 -17.30 -5.95 0.65
C ASP A 37 -16.36 -6.11 -0.54
N PRO A 38 -15.36 -7.01 -0.45
CA PRO A 38 -14.41 -7.21 -1.54
C PRO A 38 -15.03 -7.73 -2.84
N THR A 39 -16.25 -8.26 -2.81
CA THR A 39 -16.95 -8.77 -3.99
C THR A 39 -17.74 -7.69 -4.73
N ASP A 40 -17.91 -6.52 -4.15
CA ASP A 40 -18.67 -5.42 -4.74
C ASP A 40 -17.85 -4.73 -5.86
N ARG A 41 -18.15 -5.11 -7.12
CA ARG A 41 -17.49 -4.57 -8.30
C ARG A 41 -17.73 -3.08 -8.50
N ARG A 42 -18.93 -2.57 -8.12
CA ARG A 42 -19.25 -1.14 -8.24
C ARG A 42 -18.45 -0.30 -7.27
N ALA A 43 -18.37 -0.73 -6.01
CA ALA A 43 -17.57 -0.07 -4.99
C ALA A 43 -16.09 -0.06 -5.39
N PHE A 44 -15.57 -1.19 -5.89
CA PHE A 44 -14.21 -1.30 -6.39
C PHE A 44 -13.94 -0.32 -7.53
N ALA A 45 -14.80 -0.30 -8.54
CA ALA A 45 -14.64 0.60 -9.69
C ALA A 45 -14.66 2.07 -9.26
N ALA A 46 -15.60 2.44 -8.38
CA ALA A 46 -15.71 3.81 -7.85
C ALA A 46 -14.46 4.21 -7.05
N HIS A 47 -13.92 3.30 -6.25
CA HIS A 47 -12.70 3.51 -5.48
C HIS A 47 -11.51 3.80 -6.39
N TRP A 48 -11.31 2.99 -7.42
CA TRP A 48 -10.20 3.16 -8.36
C TRP A 48 -10.35 4.39 -9.25
N VAL A 49 -11.57 4.78 -9.62
CA VAL A 49 -11.81 6.07 -10.29
C VAL A 49 -11.33 7.22 -9.41
N ARG A 50 -11.65 7.20 -8.12
CA ARG A 50 -11.18 8.24 -7.19
C ARG A 50 -9.64 8.27 -7.07
N ILE A 51 -9.01 7.10 -7.01
CA ILE A 51 -7.54 7.00 -6.97
C ILE A 51 -6.93 7.59 -8.24
N LEU A 52 -7.41 7.17 -9.40
CA LEU A 52 -6.78 7.52 -10.68
C LEU A 52 -7.09 8.96 -11.13
N THR A 53 -8.16 9.57 -10.64
CA THR A 53 -8.53 10.96 -10.97
C THR A 53 -8.08 11.98 -9.93
N GLY A 54 -7.67 11.55 -8.75
CA GLY A 54 -7.16 12.45 -7.72
C GLY A 54 -5.85 13.11 -8.17
N PRO A 55 -5.79 14.47 -8.21
CA PRO A 55 -4.64 15.15 -8.84
C PRO A 55 -3.32 14.99 -8.07
N GLU A 56 -3.38 14.69 -6.79
CA GLU A 56 -2.19 14.48 -5.95
C GLU A 56 -1.88 13.01 -5.70
N ASN A 57 -2.72 12.09 -6.18
CA ASN A 57 -2.51 10.65 -6.01
C ASN A 57 -1.45 10.14 -6.98
N LEU A 58 -0.58 9.30 -6.49
CA LEU A 58 0.35 8.52 -7.32
C LEU A 58 0.02 7.06 -7.16
N ALA A 59 -0.37 6.42 -8.25
CA ALA A 59 -0.66 4.97 -8.30
C ALA A 59 0.28 4.30 -9.28
N ARG A 60 0.83 3.14 -8.89
CA ARG A 60 1.70 2.33 -9.75
C ARG A 60 1.30 0.87 -9.66
N THR A 61 1.26 0.22 -10.81
CA THR A 61 1.17 -1.23 -10.90
C THR A 61 2.54 -1.82 -10.65
N VAL A 62 2.59 -2.85 -9.81
CA VAL A 62 3.80 -3.64 -9.57
C VAL A 62 3.76 -4.85 -10.50
N THR A 63 4.79 -4.99 -11.33
CA THR A 63 4.98 -6.17 -12.17
C THR A 63 6.27 -6.89 -11.78
N VAL A 64 6.26 -8.20 -11.92
CA VAL A 64 7.46 -9.06 -11.80
C VAL A 64 7.50 -9.93 -13.05
N ASP A 65 8.57 -9.80 -13.83
CA ASP A 65 8.71 -10.49 -15.13
C ASP A 65 7.45 -10.29 -16.01
N ASP A 66 6.98 -9.04 -16.08
CA ASP A 66 5.78 -8.59 -16.80
C ASP A 66 4.43 -9.12 -16.25
N THR A 67 4.43 -9.88 -15.18
CA THR A 67 3.19 -10.32 -14.51
C THR A 67 2.76 -9.29 -13.48
N VAL A 68 1.48 -8.89 -13.50
CA VAL A 68 0.90 -8.00 -12.49
C VAL A 68 0.78 -8.75 -11.17
N VAL A 69 1.48 -8.25 -10.14
CA VAL A 69 1.50 -8.88 -8.81
C VAL A 69 0.90 -7.98 -7.71
N GLY A 70 0.62 -6.72 -8.02
CA GLY A 70 0.04 -5.81 -7.05
C GLY A 70 0.11 -4.35 -7.46
N HIS A 71 -0.03 -3.48 -6.47
CA HIS A 71 0.03 -2.04 -6.66
C HIS A 71 0.64 -1.34 -5.44
N VAL A 72 1.13 -0.13 -5.66
CA VAL A 72 1.58 0.79 -4.61
C VAL A 72 0.97 2.17 -4.86
N LEU A 73 0.62 2.85 -3.78
CA LEU A 73 -0.07 4.14 -3.80
C LEU A 73 0.62 5.14 -2.88
N ALA A 74 0.59 6.42 -3.28
CA ALA A 74 0.82 7.54 -2.38
C ALA A 74 -0.32 8.55 -2.57
N PHE A 75 -0.90 9.04 -1.49
CA PHE A 75 -2.12 9.86 -1.54
C PHE A 75 -2.22 10.79 -0.34
N PRO A 76 -2.90 11.95 -0.49
CA PRO A 76 -3.13 12.85 0.61
C PRO A 76 -4.20 12.31 1.57
N VAL A 77 -3.96 12.49 2.86
CA VAL A 77 -4.95 12.27 3.94
C VAL A 77 -4.85 13.47 4.87
N ASP A 78 -5.90 14.28 4.93
CA ASP A 78 -5.89 15.55 5.65
C ASP A 78 -4.70 16.43 5.22
N ASP A 79 -3.84 16.84 6.15
CA ASP A 79 -2.65 17.64 5.87
C ASP A 79 -1.39 16.79 5.61
N ALA A 80 -1.53 15.47 5.60
CA ALA A 80 -0.44 14.52 5.46
C ALA A 80 -0.49 13.76 4.14
N PHE A 81 0.54 12.98 3.88
CA PHE A 81 0.61 12.06 2.75
C PHE A 81 0.88 10.65 3.26
N GLU A 82 0.11 9.70 2.79
CA GLU A 82 0.25 8.29 3.17
C GLU A 82 0.64 7.43 1.98
N VAL A 83 1.27 6.29 2.27
CA VAL A 83 1.55 5.24 1.29
C VAL A 83 0.78 3.98 1.66
N SER A 84 0.41 3.21 0.64
CA SER A 84 -0.16 1.88 0.82
C SER A 84 0.30 0.96 -0.31
N TYR A 85 0.18 -0.35 -0.09
CA TYR A 85 0.57 -1.34 -1.08
C TYR A 85 -0.24 -2.62 -0.90
N TRP A 86 -0.34 -3.38 -1.98
CA TRP A 86 -0.97 -4.69 -2.00
C TRP A 86 -0.16 -5.60 -2.92
N ILE A 87 0.24 -6.74 -2.40
CA ILE A 87 0.86 -7.82 -3.20
C ILE A 87 -0.04 -9.04 -3.13
N ASP A 88 -0.30 -9.63 -4.27
CA ASP A 88 -1.09 -10.85 -4.40
C ASP A 88 -0.48 -12.00 -3.58
N ARG A 89 -1.32 -12.72 -2.84
CA ARG A 89 -0.87 -13.72 -1.87
C ARG A 89 0.12 -14.77 -2.41
N PRO A 90 -0.06 -15.33 -3.62
CA PRO A 90 0.92 -16.28 -4.17
C PRO A 90 2.34 -15.71 -4.30
N HIS A 91 2.48 -14.39 -4.27
CA HIS A 91 3.77 -13.70 -4.41
C HIS A 91 4.33 -13.19 -3.08
N TRP A 92 3.71 -13.53 -1.94
CA TRP A 92 4.21 -13.16 -0.62
C TRP A 92 5.52 -13.89 -0.29
N GLY A 93 6.29 -13.30 0.64
CA GLY A 93 7.51 -13.91 1.14
C GLY A 93 8.70 -13.85 0.19
N ARG A 94 8.62 -13.05 -0.87
CA ARG A 94 9.67 -12.89 -1.88
C ARG A 94 10.34 -11.52 -1.86
N GLY A 95 9.96 -10.66 -0.93
CA GLY A 95 10.49 -9.30 -0.80
C GLY A 95 9.93 -8.29 -1.80
N TYR A 96 8.88 -8.62 -2.52
CA TYR A 96 8.31 -7.73 -3.55
C TYR A 96 7.71 -6.47 -2.96
N ALA A 97 7.01 -6.56 -1.84
CA ALA A 97 6.44 -5.37 -1.18
C ALA A 97 7.53 -4.38 -0.78
N THR A 98 8.63 -4.86 -0.20
CA THR A 98 9.76 -4.01 0.18
C THR A 98 10.40 -3.35 -1.03
N ARG A 99 10.64 -4.11 -2.10
CA ARG A 99 11.24 -3.59 -3.34
C ARG A 99 10.32 -2.59 -4.03
N ALA A 100 9.02 -2.89 -4.09
CA ALA A 100 8.02 -2.01 -4.71
C ALA A 100 7.92 -0.69 -3.95
N LEU A 101 7.80 -0.75 -2.63
CA LEU A 101 7.74 0.46 -1.79
C LEU A 101 9.03 1.28 -1.90
N ALA A 102 10.20 0.65 -1.82
CA ALA A 102 11.48 1.34 -1.99
C ALA A 102 11.58 2.05 -3.34
N THR A 103 11.07 1.44 -4.40
CA THR A 103 11.05 2.05 -5.74
C THR A 103 10.09 3.24 -5.78
N LEU A 104 8.90 3.13 -5.19
CA LEU A 104 7.95 4.25 -5.09
C LEU A 104 8.57 5.43 -4.34
N LEU A 105 9.30 5.18 -3.27
CA LEU A 105 9.91 6.24 -2.44
C LEU A 105 11.00 7.02 -3.19
N ARG A 106 11.50 6.51 -4.29
CA ARG A 106 12.41 7.28 -5.18
C ARG A 106 11.64 8.24 -6.09
N GLU A 107 10.39 7.91 -6.42
CA GLU A 107 9.49 8.78 -7.18
C GLU A 107 8.84 9.84 -6.29
N VAL A 108 8.47 9.46 -5.07
CA VAL A 108 7.80 10.34 -4.10
C VAL A 108 8.84 10.88 -3.15
N THR A 109 9.26 12.11 -3.40
CA THR A 109 10.32 12.78 -2.61
C THR A 109 9.77 13.60 -1.43
N ARG A 110 8.47 13.81 -1.37
CA ARG A 110 7.80 14.52 -0.28
C ARG A 110 8.02 13.80 1.04
N ARG A 111 8.36 14.57 2.08
CA ARG A 111 8.55 14.10 3.46
C ARG A 111 7.90 15.08 4.45
N PRO A 112 7.33 14.62 5.57
CA PRO A 112 7.23 13.21 5.95
C PRO A 112 6.18 12.46 5.13
N LEU A 113 6.30 11.12 5.09
CA LEU A 113 5.28 10.20 4.61
C LEU A 113 4.81 9.34 5.77
N PHE A 114 3.54 8.92 5.73
CA PHE A 114 2.95 8.07 6.75
C PHE A 114 2.47 6.77 6.15
N ALA A 115 2.36 5.75 7.00
CA ALA A 115 1.77 4.47 6.66
C ALA A 115 1.06 3.90 7.89
N ARG A 116 0.07 3.06 7.67
CA ARG A 116 -0.68 2.39 8.72
C ARG A 116 -0.65 0.88 8.49
N THR A 117 -0.58 0.11 9.56
CA THR A 117 -0.68 -1.35 9.49
C THR A 117 -1.25 -1.92 10.78
N ALA A 118 -2.08 -2.97 10.67
CA ALA A 118 -2.57 -3.68 11.84
C ALA A 118 -1.40 -4.14 12.72
N THR A 119 -1.55 -4.03 14.02
CA THR A 119 -0.45 -4.35 14.96
C THR A 119 0.00 -5.80 14.90
N ASP A 120 -0.86 -6.70 14.43
CA ASP A 120 -0.55 -8.12 14.26
C ASP A 120 -0.06 -8.48 12.85
N ASN A 121 0.02 -7.51 11.94
CA ASN A 121 0.59 -7.73 10.60
C ASN A 121 2.10 -7.54 10.62
N ALA A 122 2.81 -8.54 11.11
CA ALA A 122 4.25 -8.51 11.27
C ALA A 122 4.98 -8.34 9.92
N ALA A 123 4.46 -8.93 8.85
CA ALA A 123 5.04 -8.83 7.51
C ALA A 123 5.03 -7.39 7.00
N SER A 124 3.90 -6.69 7.11
CA SER A 124 3.78 -5.29 6.71
C SER A 124 4.65 -4.37 7.56
N LEU A 125 4.69 -4.59 8.87
CA LEU A 125 5.57 -3.85 9.76
C LEU A 125 7.05 -3.98 9.36
N THR A 126 7.47 -5.20 9.00
CA THR A 126 8.83 -5.46 8.53
C THR A 126 9.13 -4.71 7.23
N VAL A 127 8.20 -4.73 6.26
CA VAL A 127 8.34 -3.99 4.99
C VAL A 127 8.54 -2.51 5.26
N LEU A 128 7.68 -1.90 6.08
CA LEU A 128 7.74 -0.48 6.39
C LEU A 128 9.05 -0.11 7.09
N ARG A 129 9.47 -0.89 8.08
CA ARG A 129 10.74 -0.65 8.80
C ARG A 129 11.95 -0.75 7.87
N ARG A 130 11.97 -1.73 6.97
CA ARG A 130 13.06 -1.87 5.98
C ARG A 130 13.14 -0.69 5.03
N CYS A 131 12.02 -0.02 4.78
CA CYS A 131 11.96 1.20 3.96
C CYS A 131 12.19 2.48 4.75
N GLY A 132 12.53 2.40 6.03
CA GLY A 132 12.91 3.55 6.87
C GLY A 132 11.78 4.15 7.68
N PHE A 133 10.58 3.58 7.66
CA PHE A 133 9.47 4.03 8.48
C PHE A 133 9.68 3.67 9.95
N VAL A 134 9.28 4.57 10.84
CA VAL A 134 9.38 4.41 12.31
C VAL A 134 8.00 4.48 12.92
N VAL A 135 7.73 3.60 13.88
CA VAL A 135 6.46 3.63 14.61
C VAL A 135 6.40 4.91 15.48
N ARG A 136 5.35 5.70 15.29
CA ARG A 136 5.09 6.93 16.05
C ARG A 136 3.99 6.77 17.08
N GLY A 137 3.09 5.84 16.87
CA GLY A 137 1.98 5.61 17.78
C GLY A 137 1.08 4.50 17.33
N THR A 138 -0.03 4.37 18.03
CA THR A 138 -1.09 3.42 17.70
C THR A 138 -2.42 4.16 17.62
N ASP A 139 -3.32 3.61 16.84
CA ASP A 139 -4.68 4.07 16.71
C ASP A 139 -5.61 2.86 16.77
N ARG A 140 -6.91 3.08 16.92
CA ARG A 140 -7.90 2.00 16.95
C ARG A 140 -9.04 2.35 16.01
N ALA A 141 -9.36 1.43 15.11
CA ALA A 141 -10.38 1.63 14.11
C ALA A 141 -11.08 0.32 13.76
N TYR A 142 -12.30 0.45 13.23
CA TYR A 142 -13.03 -0.69 12.69
C TYR A 142 -12.31 -1.24 11.45
N ALA A 143 -12.04 -2.54 11.48
CA ALA A 143 -11.36 -3.25 10.39
C ALA A 143 -12.37 -4.13 9.65
N PRO A 144 -12.81 -3.76 8.43
CA PRO A 144 -13.75 -4.58 7.65
C PRO A 144 -13.27 -6.01 7.42
N GLY A 145 -11.97 -6.20 7.23
CA GLY A 145 -11.37 -7.53 7.05
C GLY A 145 -11.37 -8.41 8.31
N ARG A 146 -11.67 -7.84 9.47
CA ARG A 146 -11.73 -8.54 10.75
C ARG A 146 -13.14 -8.57 11.34
N GLY A 147 -14.02 -7.66 10.91
CA GLY A 147 -15.37 -7.52 11.43
C GLY A 147 -15.48 -6.91 12.83
N HIS A 148 -14.42 -6.29 13.33
CA HIS A 148 -14.38 -5.60 14.63
C HIS A 148 -13.28 -4.56 14.66
N GLU A 149 -13.25 -3.74 15.70
CA GLU A 149 -12.18 -2.78 15.93
C GLU A 149 -10.88 -3.49 16.30
N ILE A 150 -9.77 -3.01 15.74
CA ILE A 150 -8.42 -3.48 16.06
C ILE A 150 -7.46 -2.31 16.21
N ASP A 151 -6.31 -2.58 16.81
CA ASP A 151 -5.23 -1.61 16.89
C ASP A 151 -4.40 -1.61 15.62
N GLU A 152 -3.96 -0.42 15.20
CA GLU A 152 -3.02 -0.25 14.10
C GLU A 152 -1.84 0.62 14.54
N TYR A 153 -0.67 0.35 13.98
CA TYR A 153 0.47 1.26 14.09
C TYR A 153 0.33 2.40 13.10
N VAL A 154 0.71 3.59 13.53
CA VAL A 154 0.93 4.74 12.67
C VAL A 154 2.45 4.91 12.56
N LEU A 155 2.96 4.85 11.34
CA LEU A 155 4.39 4.95 11.06
C LEU A 155 4.69 6.19 10.23
N GLU A 156 5.88 6.72 10.40
CA GLU A 156 6.37 7.91 9.69
C GLU A 156 7.69 7.60 9.03
N LEU A 157 7.83 8.03 7.77
CA LEU A 157 9.12 8.17 7.11
C LEU A 157 9.53 9.65 7.23
N PRO A 158 10.45 9.97 8.16
CA PRO A 158 10.83 11.35 8.42
C PRO A 158 11.70 11.93 7.31
N PRO A 159 11.86 13.25 7.26
CA PRO A 159 12.88 13.87 6.42
C PRO A 159 14.27 13.32 6.74
N SER A 160 15.14 13.25 5.74
CA SER A 160 16.53 12.82 5.95
C SER A 160 17.26 13.81 6.86
N PRO A 161 18.13 13.34 7.82
CA PRO A 161 18.95 14.22 8.63
C PRO A 161 19.84 15.08 7.72
N GLY A 162 19.81 16.42 7.89
CA GLY A 162 20.66 17.36 7.13
C GLY A 162 19.97 18.07 5.96
N THR A 163 18.73 17.78 5.64
CA THR A 163 17.88 18.60 4.78
C THR A 163 17.09 19.60 5.65
N ASP A 164 17.78 20.61 6.12
CA ASP A 164 17.11 21.76 6.70
C ASP A 164 16.57 22.58 5.52
N PRO A 165 15.25 22.84 5.45
CA PRO A 165 14.75 23.78 4.44
C PRO A 165 15.26 25.16 4.80
N ALA A 166 16.14 25.64 3.97
CA ALA A 166 16.62 27.01 4.07
C ALA A 166 15.48 28.00 3.80
#